data_cdf5ad7e837881c25d8fc97f5ae158fd
#
_entry.id   cdf5ad7e837881c25d8fc97f5ae158fd
#
_cell.length_a   1.000
_cell.length_b   1.000
_cell.length_c   1.000
_cell.angle_alpha   90.00
_cell.angle_beta   90.00
_cell.angle_gamma   90.00
#
_symmetry.space_group_name_H-M   'P 1'
#
loop_
_entity.id
_entity.type
_entity.pdbx_description
1 polymer ?
#
loop_
_entity_poly.entity_id
_entity_poly.type
_entity_poly.pdbx_seq_one_letter_code
_entity_poly.pdbx_strand_id
1 'polypeptide(L)'
;MGVLVLGVGNPLLDISSKVPMDVLEKYEVKSGDIILAEDKHAGIYDELVEKYAPEYIAGGATQNSIRVCAWMLKAASRTGACAFAGCVGSDANGKKLQECAEAGGVEVAYQVDAETPTGVCAVLVDPSNERTLVTRLDAANNFKKDHLESAAVQKLIVSAKVIYSAGFFLTSGGPECTELLGAHCAEYGKRFCLNISAPFIAQFFGAQLDATLPHVDILFANETEAAALGEAKGWGTDVAAVALKVAALPKASGLFARAVVFTQGADATLVAYGGVVHKYNVPKLDKAKIVDTNGAGDAFVGGFLSRLILGEDFDACVKAGHFAARTII
;
A
#
# COMPACT_ATOMS: atom_id res chain seq x y z
N MET A 1 13.92 -8.58 18.87
CA MET A 1 12.58 -7.96 19.07
C MET A 1 11.65 -8.61 18.08
N GLY A 2 10.38 -8.82 18.42
CA GLY A 2 9.42 -9.40 17.46
C GLY A 2 8.94 -8.36 16.43
N VAL A 3 8.32 -8.84 15.36
CA VAL A 3 7.64 -8.02 14.35
C VAL A 3 6.53 -7.18 15.02
N LEU A 4 6.46 -5.91 14.69
CA LEU A 4 5.48 -4.97 15.22
C LEU A 4 4.43 -4.56 14.18
N VAL A 5 4.79 -4.57 12.89
CA VAL A 5 3.89 -4.30 11.77
C VAL A 5 3.96 -5.43 10.77
N LEU A 6 2.80 -5.97 10.40
CA LEU A 6 2.65 -6.94 9.33
C LEU A 6 1.86 -6.31 8.19
N GLY A 7 2.44 -6.25 7.00
CA GLY A 7 1.73 -5.98 5.76
C GLY A 7 1.21 -7.25 5.12
N VAL A 8 -0.02 -7.24 4.59
CA VAL A 8 -0.55 -8.33 3.78
C VAL A 8 -1.12 -7.75 2.49
N GLY A 9 -0.65 -8.22 1.34
CA GLY A 9 -1.07 -7.62 0.07
C GLY A 9 -0.37 -8.22 -1.14
N ASN A 10 -0.47 -7.53 -2.27
CA ASN A 10 0.07 -7.94 -3.56
C ASN A 10 1.53 -7.47 -3.72
N PRO A 11 2.53 -8.37 -3.61
CA PRO A 11 3.92 -8.02 -3.87
C PRO A 11 4.16 -7.96 -5.38
N LEU A 12 4.92 -6.96 -5.82
CA LEU A 12 5.31 -6.79 -7.21
C LEU A 12 6.82 -6.53 -7.29
N LEU A 13 7.47 -7.06 -8.32
CA LEU A 13 8.82 -6.65 -8.64
C LEU A 13 8.76 -5.48 -9.62
N ASP A 14 9.11 -4.29 -9.17
CA ASP A 14 9.25 -3.13 -10.05
C ASP A 14 10.56 -3.27 -10.84
N ILE A 15 10.44 -3.23 -12.17
CA ILE A 15 11.52 -3.27 -13.16
C ILE A 15 11.59 -1.87 -13.76
N SER A 16 12.48 -1.03 -13.20
CA SER A 16 12.53 0.40 -13.51
C SER A 16 13.69 0.72 -14.43
N SER A 17 13.41 1.42 -15.53
CA SER A 17 14.43 1.86 -16.47
C SER A 17 14.12 3.22 -17.07
N LYS A 18 15.17 3.99 -17.37
CA LYS A 18 15.05 5.16 -18.25
C LYS A 18 14.94 4.69 -19.69
N VAL A 19 13.91 5.14 -20.37
CA VAL A 19 13.61 4.73 -21.74
C VAL A 19 13.33 5.96 -22.62
N PRO A 20 13.66 5.90 -23.93
CA PRO A 20 13.25 6.94 -24.86
C PRO A 20 11.73 6.85 -25.17
N MET A 21 11.17 7.94 -25.73
CA MET A 21 9.71 8.04 -25.97
C MET A 21 9.17 6.99 -26.96
N ASP A 22 9.97 6.51 -27.91
CA ASP A 22 9.59 5.50 -28.87
C ASP A 22 9.23 4.14 -28.23
N VAL A 23 9.76 3.87 -27.02
CA VAL A 23 9.35 2.69 -26.25
C VAL A 23 7.90 2.83 -25.77
N LEU A 24 7.51 4.01 -25.28
CA LEU A 24 6.13 4.26 -24.87
C LEU A 24 5.19 4.14 -26.07
N GLU A 25 5.56 4.73 -27.21
CA GLU A 25 4.80 4.65 -28.46
C GLU A 25 4.66 3.20 -28.94
N LYS A 26 5.76 2.42 -28.91
CA LYS A 26 5.77 1.01 -29.30
C LYS A 26 4.76 0.16 -28.54
N TYR A 27 4.62 0.41 -27.26
CA TYR A 27 3.70 -0.33 -26.38
C TYR A 27 2.36 0.37 -26.18
N GLU A 28 2.08 1.44 -26.95
CA GLU A 28 0.83 2.21 -26.91
C GLU A 28 0.45 2.70 -25.52
N VAL A 29 1.44 3.13 -24.73
CA VAL A 29 1.24 3.73 -23.42
C VAL A 29 1.61 5.22 -23.44
N LYS A 30 0.94 6.01 -22.62
CA LYS A 30 1.21 7.44 -22.51
C LYS A 30 2.09 7.71 -21.30
N SER A 31 2.86 8.80 -21.37
CA SER A 31 3.60 9.31 -20.24
C SER A 31 2.65 9.54 -19.04
N GLY A 32 3.00 8.98 -17.88
CA GLY A 32 2.21 9.08 -16.66
C GLY A 32 1.06 8.06 -16.53
N ASP A 33 0.87 7.15 -17.48
CA ASP A 33 -0.14 6.10 -17.37
C ASP A 33 0.19 5.12 -16.24
N ILE A 34 -0.85 4.71 -15.51
CA ILE A 34 -0.79 3.62 -14.51
C ILE A 34 -1.86 2.60 -14.90
N ILE A 35 -1.42 1.51 -15.54
CA ILE A 35 -2.32 0.54 -16.18
C ILE A 35 -1.99 -0.90 -15.80
N LEU A 36 -2.98 -1.77 -15.95
CA LEU A 36 -2.77 -3.20 -16.02
C LEU A 36 -2.32 -3.60 -17.42
N ALA A 37 -1.39 -4.55 -17.50
CA ALA A 37 -0.89 -5.04 -18.77
C ALA A 37 -1.96 -5.80 -19.54
N GLU A 38 -2.02 -5.53 -20.83
CA GLU A 38 -2.73 -6.30 -21.84
C GLU A 38 -1.73 -7.14 -22.66
N ASP A 39 -2.20 -8.03 -23.54
CA ASP A 39 -1.34 -8.90 -24.37
C ASP A 39 -0.30 -8.11 -25.18
N LYS A 40 -0.64 -6.93 -25.68
CA LYS A 40 0.26 -6.05 -26.41
C LYS A 40 1.47 -5.57 -25.59
N HIS A 41 1.38 -5.61 -24.25
CA HIS A 41 2.44 -5.19 -23.33
C HIS A 41 3.38 -6.34 -22.92
N ALA A 42 3.12 -7.59 -23.36
CA ALA A 42 3.84 -8.78 -22.89
C ALA A 42 5.37 -8.68 -23.01
N GLY A 43 5.85 -8.09 -24.12
CA GLY A 43 7.30 -7.97 -24.38
C GLY A 43 8.02 -6.85 -23.65
N ILE A 44 7.32 -5.98 -22.92
CA ILE A 44 7.92 -4.78 -22.30
C ILE A 44 8.94 -5.16 -21.22
N TYR A 45 8.64 -6.18 -20.43
CA TYR A 45 9.46 -6.62 -19.28
C TYR A 45 10.80 -7.17 -19.74
N ASP A 46 10.80 -8.04 -20.77
CA ASP A 46 12.01 -8.61 -21.34
C ASP A 46 12.86 -7.53 -22.03
N GLU A 47 12.23 -6.62 -22.76
CA GLU A 47 12.93 -5.52 -23.41
C GLU A 47 13.64 -4.60 -22.43
N LEU A 48 13.01 -4.30 -21.26
CA LEU A 48 13.66 -3.52 -20.22
C LEU A 48 14.93 -4.21 -19.70
N VAL A 49 14.84 -5.51 -19.46
CA VAL A 49 15.97 -6.30 -18.96
C VAL A 49 17.08 -6.41 -20.01
N GLU A 50 16.74 -6.64 -21.27
CA GLU A 50 17.73 -6.86 -22.33
C GLU A 50 18.44 -5.58 -22.79
N LYS A 51 17.72 -4.43 -22.79
CA LYS A 51 18.24 -3.23 -23.45
C LYS A 51 18.54 -2.07 -22.53
N TYR A 52 17.91 -2.00 -21.35
CA TYR A 52 17.91 -0.77 -20.55
C TYR A 52 18.48 -0.90 -19.13
N ALA A 53 19.15 -2.03 -18.81
CA ALA A 53 19.82 -2.24 -17.53
C ALA A 53 18.97 -1.78 -16.31
N PRO A 54 17.87 -2.46 -16.01
CA PRO A 54 16.88 -1.97 -15.04
C PRO A 54 17.39 -2.03 -13.59
N GLU A 55 16.84 -1.14 -12.78
CA GLU A 55 16.84 -1.27 -11.34
C GLU A 55 15.65 -2.13 -10.90
N TYR A 56 15.92 -3.05 -9.95
CA TYR A 56 14.89 -3.90 -9.36
C TYR A 56 14.53 -3.40 -7.97
N ILE A 57 13.25 -3.14 -7.76
CA ILE A 57 12.75 -2.61 -6.49
C ILE A 57 11.59 -3.49 -6.03
N ALA A 58 11.56 -3.79 -4.73
CA ALA A 58 10.38 -4.43 -4.15
C ALA A 58 9.23 -3.42 -4.13
N GLY A 59 8.20 -3.67 -4.92
CA GLY A 59 7.04 -2.83 -5.15
C GLY A 59 5.73 -3.44 -4.64
N GLY A 60 4.62 -2.82 -5.05
CA GLY A 60 3.29 -3.09 -4.55
C GLY A 60 2.93 -2.20 -3.35
N ALA A 61 1.75 -1.56 -3.38
CA ALA A 61 1.38 -0.50 -2.46
C ALA A 61 1.55 -0.88 -0.97
N THR A 62 1.06 -2.05 -0.55
CA THR A 62 1.24 -2.50 0.84
C THR A 62 2.73 -2.65 1.18
N GLN A 63 3.50 -3.31 0.30
CA GLN A 63 4.91 -3.58 0.54
C GLN A 63 5.75 -2.29 0.56
N ASN A 64 5.42 -1.31 -0.29
CA ASN A 64 6.03 0.01 -0.26
C ASN A 64 5.85 0.69 1.09
N SER A 65 4.61 0.71 1.61
CA SER A 65 4.32 1.27 2.94
C SER A 65 5.12 0.57 4.05
N ILE A 66 5.24 -0.76 3.99
CA ILE A 66 5.99 -1.55 4.98
C ILE A 66 7.50 -1.28 4.88
N ARG A 67 8.06 -1.14 3.68
CA ARG A 67 9.47 -0.77 3.48
C ARG A 67 9.79 0.63 4.01
N VAL A 68 8.90 1.60 3.75
CA VAL A 68 9.06 2.95 4.31
C VAL A 68 8.94 2.94 5.84
N CYS A 69 8.01 2.16 6.40
CA CYS A 69 7.90 1.96 7.84
C CYS A 69 9.19 1.38 8.43
N ALA A 70 9.76 0.36 7.79
CA ALA A 70 11.03 -0.24 8.21
C ALA A 70 12.19 0.76 8.16
N TRP A 71 12.28 1.56 7.09
CA TRP A 71 13.27 2.63 6.98
C TRP A 71 13.15 3.67 8.11
N MET A 72 11.95 4.14 8.41
CA MET A 72 11.70 5.09 9.49
C MET A 72 12.03 4.51 10.87
N LEU A 73 11.74 3.23 11.09
CA LEU A 73 12.03 2.52 12.33
C LEU A 73 13.52 2.22 12.51
N LYS A 74 14.26 2.00 11.43
CA LYS A 74 15.72 1.85 11.48
C LYS A 74 16.37 3.11 12.05
N ALA A 75 15.88 4.29 11.68
CA ALA A 75 16.34 5.55 12.25
C ALA A 75 16.04 5.68 13.76
N ALA A 76 15.01 4.97 14.26
CA ALA A 76 14.66 4.88 15.67
C ALA A 76 15.32 3.65 16.37
N SER A 77 16.33 3.02 15.77
CA SER A 77 17.02 1.81 16.27
C SER A 77 16.10 0.60 16.48
N ARG A 78 15.05 0.47 15.67
CA ARG A 78 14.06 -0.61 15.70
C ARG A 78 14.12 -1.46 14.41
N THR A 79 15.24 -2.12 14.17
CA THR A 79 15.39 -3.04 13.02
C THR A 79 14.62 -4.35 13.24
N GLY A 80 14.16 -4.98 12.14
CA GLY A 80 13.40 -6.25 12.20
C GLY A 80 12.00 -6.12 12.77
N ALA A 81 11.43 -4.92 12.75
CA ALA A 81 10.09 -4.66 13.29
C ALA A 81 8.97 -4.80 12.25
N CYS A 82 9.30 -4.95 10.98
CA CYS A 82 8.35 -5.02 9.87
C CYS A 82 8.42 -6.35 9.14
N ALA A 83 7.26 -6.89 8.81
CA ALA A 83 7.13 -8.10 7.99
C ALA A 83 6.07 -7.90 6.91
N PHE A 84 6.13 -8.77 5.89
CA PHE A 84 5.17 -8.75 4.79
C PHE A 84 4.81 -10.18 4.37
N ALA A 85 3.53 -10.42 4.09
CA ALA A 85 3.02 -11.65 3.49
C ALA A 85 2.27 -11.32 2.19
N GLY A 86 2.46 -12.16 1.18
CA GLY A 86 1.85 -12.04 -0.14
C GLY A 86 2.16 -13.28 -0.96
N CYS A 87 1.82 -13.30 -2.25
CA CYS A 87 2.09 -14.43 -3.12
C CYS A 87 3.04 -14.05 -4.27
N VAL A 88 4.04 -14.89 -4.50
CA VAL A 88 5.04 -14.78 -5.57
C VAL A 88 5.13 -16.09 -6.35
N GLY A 89 5.67 -16.05 -7.56
CA GLY A 89 5.96 -17.23 -8.36
C GLY A 89 7.24 -17.95 -7.90
N SER A 90 7.38 -19.21 -8.33
CA SER A 90 8.59 -20.02 -8.13
C SER A 90 9.66 -19.71 -9.20
N ASP A 91 9.99 -18.42 -9.40
CA ASP A 91 10.86 -17.96 -10.47
C ASP A 91 11.98 -17.02 -9.99
N ALA A 92 12.81 -16.55 -10.92
CA ALA A 92 13.92 -15.64 -10.62
C ALA A 92 13.43 -14.27 -10.10
N ASN A 93 12.26 -13.79 -10.58
CA ASN A 93 11.67 -12.54 -10.14
C ASN A 93 11.19 -12.63 -8.69
N GLY A 94 10.60 -13.76 -8.27
CA GLY A 94 10.22 -14.01 -6.87
C GLY A 94 11.41 -13.96 -5.92
N LYS A 95 12.53 -14.60 -6.30
CA LYS A 95 13.77 -14.52 -5.53
C LYS A 95 14.32 -13.10 -5.47
N LYS A 96 14.33 -12.40 -6.60
CA LYS A 96 14.79 -11.01 -6.67
C LYS A 96 13.96 -10.08 -5.83
N LEU A 97 12.63 -10.24 -5.87
CA LEU A 97 11.68 -9.49 -5.06
C LEU A 97 11.94 -9.71 -3.56
N GLN A 98 12.17 -10.97 -3.14
CA GLN A 98 12.51 -11.29 -1.76
C GLN A 98 13.81 -10.60 -1.33
N GLU A 99 14.88 -10.72 -2.13
CA GLU A 99 16.17 -10.05 -1.87
C GLU A 99 16.01 -8.54 -1.69
N CYS A 100 15.24 -7.89 -2.58
CA CYS A 100 14.98 -6.45 -2.50
C CYS A 100 14.19 -6.06 -1.26
N ALA A 101 13.18 -6.83 -0.87
CA ALA A 101 12.38 -6.57 0.33
C ALA A 101 13.21 -6.74 1.61
N GLU A 102 13.98 -7.83 1.71
CA GLU A 102 14.86 -8.11 2.86
C GLU A 102 15.97 -7.06 3.00
N ALA A 103 16.58 -6.63 1.88
CA ALA A 103 17.54 -5.53 1.85
C ALA A 103 16.92 -4.22 2.35
N GLY A 104 15.62 -4.01 2.11
CA GLY A 104 14.82 -2.92 2.65
C GLY A 104 14.47 -3.05 4.14
N GLY A 105 14.89 -4.14 4.80
CA GLY A 105 14.65 -4.38 6.23
C GLY A 105 13.29 -4.98 6.57
N VAL A 106 12.64 -5.64 5.61
CA VAL A 106 11.35 -6.30 5.77
C VAL A 106 11.55 -7.82 5.82
N GLU A 107 11.09 -8.48 6.88
CA GLU A 107 10.97 -9.94 6.93
C GLU A 107 9.83 -10.38 6.02
N VAL A 108 10.06 -11.28 5.07
CA VAL A 108 9.02 -11.72 4.15
C VAL A 108 8.60 -13.17 4.40
N ALA A 109 7.29 -13.41 4.31
CA ALA A 109 6.68 -14.73 4.38
C ALA A 109 5.75 -14.91 3.16
N TYR A 110 6.39 -15.08 1.99
CA TYR A 110 5.64 -15.25 0.74
C TYR A 110 5.04 -16.66 0.62
N GLN A 111 3.79 -16.71 0.14
CA GLN A 111 3.25 -17.91 -0.50
C GLN A 111 3.95 -18.06 -1.85
N VAL A 112 4.36 -19.27 -2.19
CA VAL A 112 4.98 -19.55 -3.49
C VAL A 112 3.99 -20.29 -4.37
N ASP A 113 3.63 -19.70 -5.50
CA ASP A 113 2.86 -20.33 -6.56
C ASP A 113 3.82 -21.04 -7.52
N ALA A 114 3.61 -22.33 -7.74
CA ALA A 114 4.49 -23.14 -8.58
C ALA A 114 4.21 -22.97 -10.09
N GLU A 115 3.05 -22.48 -10.46
CA GLU A 115 2.54 -22.46 -11.83
C GLU A 115 2.48 -21.04 -12.41
N THR A 116 2.21 -20.06 -11.56
CA THR A 116 2.02 -18.67 -11.99
C THR A 116 3.29 -17.85 -11.72
N PRO A 117 3.79 -17.06 -12.69
CA PRO A 117 4.98 -16.25 -12.50
C PRO A 117 4.74 -15.13 -11.47
N THR A 118 5.83 -14.60 -10.93
CA THR A 118 5.80 -13.47 -10.00
C THR A 118 5.22 -12.23 -10.66
N GLY A 119 4.35 -11.52 -9.94
CA GLY A 119 3.82 -10.25 -10.38
C GLY A 119 4.92 -9.19 -10.57
N VAL A 120 4.85 -8.44 -11.66
CA VAL A 120 5.86 -7.46 -12.06
C VAL A 120 5.21 -6.14 -12.46
N CYS A 121 5.93 -5.04 -12.27
CA CYS A 121 5.56 -3.73 -12.79
C CYS A 121 6.70 -3.18 -13.63
N ALA A 122 6.48 -2.95 -14.92
CA ALA A 122 7.40 -2.19 -15.75
C ALA A 122 7.25 -0.71 -15.42
N VAL A 123 8.31 -0.08 -14.93
CA VAL A 123 8.36 1.34 -14.60
C VAL A 123 9.22 2.03 -15.65
N LEU A 124 8.57 2.67 -16.61
CA LEU A 124 9.20 3.40 -17.70
C LEU A 124 9.42 4.85 -17.28
N VAL A 125 10.66 5.26 -17.15
CA VAL A 125 11.01 6.65 -16.83
C VAL A 125 11.38 7.34 -18.14
N ASP A 126 10.54 8.25 -18.59
CA ASP A 126 10.73 8.97 -19.84
C ASP A 126 11.75 10.12 -19.71
N PRO A 127 12.15 10.80 -20.80
CA PRO A 127 13.09 11.90 -20.75
C PRO A 127 12.65 13.13 -19.94
N SER A 128 11.35 13.25 -19.64
CA SER A 128 10.82 14.28 -18.74
C SER A 128 10.86 13.88 -17.26
N ASN A 129 11.37 12.67 -16.95
CA ASN A 129 11.34 11.98 -15.66
C ASN A 129 9.93 11.59 -15.20
N GLU A 130 8.93 11.60 -16.07
CA GLU A 130 7.61 11.05 -15.76
C GLU A 130 7.66 9.53 -15.77
N ARG A 131 6.90 8.90 -14.86
CA ARG A 131 6.85 7.44 -14.74
C ARG A 131 5.55 6.89 -15.29
N THR A 132 5.68 5.94 -16.22
CA THR A 132 4.57 5.13 -16.73
C THR A 132 4.69 3.73 -16.14
N LEU A 133 3.62 3.23 -15.54
CA LEU A 133 3.56 1.95 -14.85
C LEU A 133 2.66 0.99 -15.62
N VAL A 134 3.22 -0.15 -16.02
CA VAL A 134 2.48 -1.24 -16.67
C VAL A 134 2.61 -2.48 -15.78
N THR A 135 1.52 -2.87 -15.14
CA THR A 135 1.52 -3.88 -14.08
C THR A 135 0.87 -5.18 -14.53
N ARG A 136 1.55 -6.30 -14.28
CA ARG A 136 1.02 -7.65 -14.39
C ARG A 136 1.01 -8.29 -12.99
N LEU A 137 -0.18 -8.64 -12.52
CA LEU A 137 -0.35 -9.11 -11.13
C LEU A 137 0.05 -10.57 -10.95
N ASP A 138 -0.23 -11.42 -11.92
CA ASP A 138 0.15 -12.85 -11.94
C ASP A 138 -0.06 -13.54 -10.57
N ALA A 139 0.98 -14.15 -9.99
CA ALA A 139 0.92 -14.87 -8.71
C ALA A 139 0.42 -13.99 -7.55
N ALA A 140 0.57 -12.66 -7.61
CA ALA A 140 0.04 -11.79 -6.57
C ALA A 140 -1.48 -11.90 -6.40
N ASN A 141 -2.20 -12.32 -7.45
CA ASN A 141 -3.65 -12.60 -7.39
C ASN A 141 -4.00 -13.95 -6.73
N ASN A 142 -3.02 -14.83 -6.54
CA ASN A 142 -3.23 -16.20 -6.09
C ASN A 142 -3.01 -16.40 -4.59
N PHE A 143 -2.91 -15.32 -3.82
CA PHE A 143 -2.78 -15.41 -2.36
C PHE A 143 -4.00 -16.09 -1.75
N LYS A 144 -3.77 -17.10 -0.92
CA LYS A 144 -4.83 -17.91 -0.32
C LYS A 144 -4.87 -17.74 1.20
N LYS A 145 -6.08 -17.80 1.74
CA LYS A 145 -6.33 -17.76 3.19
C LYS A 145 -5.51 -18.79 3.96
N ASP A 146 -5.37 -20.00 3.41
CA ASP A 146 -4.61 -21.08 4.05
C ASP A 146 -3.16 -20.71 4.34
N HIS A 147 -2.57 -19.79 3.54
CA HIS A 147 -1.22 -19.31 3.81
C HIS A 147 -1.14 -18.48 5.10
N LEU A 148 -2.21 -17.77 5.45
CA LEU A 148 -2.28 -17.06 6.74
C LEU A 148 -2.25 -18.02 7.92
N GLU A 149 -2.71 -19.27 7.74
CA GLU A 149 -2.72 -20.31 8.76
C GLU A 149 -1.37 -21.06 8.88
N SER A 150 -0.44 -20.81 7.97
CA SER A 150 0.91 -21.39 8.04
C SER A 150 1.65 -20.94 9.31
N ALA A 151 2.47 -21.84 9.88
CA ALA A 151 3.20 -21.54 11.12
C ALA A 151 4.09 -20.30 11.02
N ALA A 152 4.66 -20.02 9.84
CA ALA A 152 5.49 -18.85 9.60
C ALA A 152 4.67 -17.55 9.69
N VAL A 153 3.52 -17.48 8.99
CA VAL A 153 2.68 -16.28 8.97
C VAL A 153 1.96 -16.11 10.30
N GLN A 154 1.48 -17.18 10.92
CA GLN A 154 0.86 -17.12 12.24
C GLN A 154 1.78 -16.52 13.31
N LYS A 155 3.07 -16.86 13.28
CA LYS A 155 4.05 -16.24 14.17
C LYS A 155 4.13 -14.72 13.97
N LEU A 156 4.06 -14.24 12.72
CA LEU A 156 4.05 -12.81 12.40
C LEU A 156 2.75 -12.15 12.84
N ILE A 157 1.60 -12.76 12.55
CA ILE A 157 0.27 -12.28 12.96
C ILE A 157 0.20 -12.12 14.49
N VAL A 158 0.67 -13.14 15.24
CA VAL A 158 0.65 -13.13 16.70
C VAL A 158 1.56 -12.06 17.26
N SER A 159 2.74 -11.82 16.67
CA SER A 159 3.69 -10.81 17.16
C SER A 159 3.33 -9.38 16.79
N ALA A 160 2.68 -9.16 15.64
CA ALA A 160 2.34 -7.82 15.16
C ALA A 160 1.37 -7.10 16.09
N LYS A 161 1.56 -5.80 16.28
CA LYS A 161 0.63 -4.88 16.96
C LYS A 161 -0.32 -4.21 15.98
N VAL A 162 0.15 -4.05 14.74
CA VAL A 162 -0.60 -3.44 13.64
C VAL A 162 -0.50 -4.37 12.44
N ILE A 163 -1.64 -4.63 11.81
CA ILE A 163 -1.72 -5.30 10.50
C ILE A 163 -2.24 -4.28 9.49
N TYR A 164 -1.59 -4.19 8.35
CA TYR A 164 -1.91 -3.22 7.30
C TYR A 164 -2.11 -3.90 5.95
N SER A 165 -3.10 -3.44 5.21
CA SER A 165 -3.36 -3.85 3.82
C SER A 165 -3.74 -2.65 2.96
N ALA A 166 -3.43 -2.72 1.67
CA ALA A 166 -3.91 -1.80 0.65
C ALA A 166 -5.17 -2.37 -0.02
N GLY A 167 -6.06 -1.51 -0.48
CA GLY A 167 -7.32 -1.87 -1.10
C GLY A 167 -7.18 -2.73 -2.36
N PHE A 168 -6.06 -2.65 -3.05
CA PHE A 168 -5.75 -3.55 -4.17
C PHE A 168 -5.82 -5.03 -3.77
N PHE A 169 -5.52 -5.37 -2.52
CA PHE A 169 -5.62 -6.75 -2.04
C PHE A 169 -7.07 -7.26 -1.99
N LEU A 170 -8.06 -6.38 -1.91
CA LEU A 170 -9.48 -6.75 -1.97
C LEU A 170 -9.90 -7.29 -3.35
N THR A 171 -9.10 -7.04 -4.38
CA THR A 171 -9.37 -7.54 -5.75
C THR A 171 -8.81 -8.95 -5.98
N SER A 172 -7.96 -9.45 -5.09
CA SER A 172 -7.23 -10.73 -5.23
C SER A 172 -7.46 -11.66 -4.04
N GLY A 173 -6.64 -11.61 -2.99
CA GLY A 173 -6.70 -12.44 -1.79
C GLY A 173 -7.96 -12.24 -0.94
N GLY A 174 -8.67 -11.21 -1.24
CA GLY A 174 -10.06 -10.99 -0.96
C GLY A 174 -10.47 -10.68 0.47
N PRO A 175 -11.77 -10.48 0.61
CA PRO A 175 -12.41 -10.16 1.90
C PRO A 175 -12.11 -11.19 2.97
N GLU A 176 -12.06 -12.48 2.62
CA GLU A 176 -11.82 -13.56 3.58
C GLU A 176 -10.52 -13.39 4.37
N CYS A 177 -9.45 -12.97 3.71
CA CYS A 177 -8.16 -12.72 4.38
C CYS A 177 -8.24 -11.47 5.27
N THR A 178 -8.85 -10.38 4.79
CA THR A 178 -8.96 -9.14 5.55
C THR A 178 -9.92 -9.27 6.73
N GLU A 179 -11.00 -10.03 6.59
CA GLU A 179 -11.92 -10.36 7.68
C GLU A 179 -11.23 -11.20 8.75
N LEU A 180 -10.47 -12.23 8.37
CA LEU A 180 -9.72 -13.07 9.31
C LEU A 180 -8.70 -12.23 10.09
N LEU A 181 -7.92 -11.41 9.40
CA LEU A 181 -6.90 -10.55 10.01
C LEU A 181 -7.55 -9.49 10.92
N GLY A 182 -8.66 -8.90 10.47
CA GLY A 182 -9.40 -7.92 11.24
C GLY A 182 -10.07 -8.51 12.48
N ALA A 183 -10.65 -9.71 12.37
CA ALA A 183 -11.20 -10.45 13.52
C ALA A 183 -10.11 -10.76 14.55
N HIS A 184 -8.94 -11.25 14.09
CA HIS A 184 -7.78 -11.48 14.96
C HIS A 184 -7.36 -10.18 15.66
N CYS A 185 -7.29 -9.05 14.95
CA CYS A 185 -6.96 -7.77 15.57
C CYS A 185 -7.97 -7.37 16.64
N ALA A 186 -9.25 -7.57 16.38
CA ALA A 186 -10.33 -7.28 17.32
C ALA A 186 -10.24 -8.15 18.59
N GLU A 187 -9.95 -9.45 18.43
CA GLU A 187 -9.84 -10.39 19.54
C GLU A 187 -8.63 -10.12 20.44
N TYR A 188 -7.49 -9.79 19.83
CA TYR A 188 -6.22 -9.65 20.58
C TYR A 188 -5.79 -8.21 20.85
N GLY A 189 -6.70 -7.24 20.67
CA GLY A 189 -6.42 -5.83 21.00
C GLY A 189 -5.36 -5.17 20.10
N LYS A 190 -5.29 -5.60 18.85
CA LYS A 190 -4.40 -5.07 17.81
C LYS A 190 -5.14 -4.11 16.90
N ARG A 191 -4.43 -3.40 16.03
CA ARG A 191 -5.06 -2.50 15.04
C ARG A 191 -5.01 -3.09 13.65
N PHE A 192 -6.14 -3.08 12.97
CA PHE A 192 -6.21 -3.35 11.54
C PHE A 192 -6.33 -2.03 10.77
N CYS A 193 -5.41 -1.79 9.85
CA CYS A 193 -5.33 -0.58 9.04
C CYS A 193 -5.53 -0.93 7.57
N LEU A 194 -6.30 -0.12 6.85
CA LEU A 194 -6.59 -0.29 5.44
C LEU A 194 -6.39 1.03 4.69
N ASN A 195 -5.85 0.98 3.48
CA ASN A 195 -5.88 2.09 2.52
C ASN A 195 -6.89 1.76 1.40
N ILE A 196 -7.67 2.72 0.93
CA ILE A 196 -8.57 2.52 -0.23
C ILE A 196 -7.75 2.30 -1.51
N SER A 197 -6.65 3.02 -1.66
CA SER A 197 -5.60 2.86 -2.70
C SER A 197 -5.96 3.29 -4.11
N ALA A 198 -7.23 3.23 -4.51
CA ALA A 198 -7.69 3.73 -5.82
C ALA A 198 -9.20 3.98 -5.82
N PRO A 199 -9.70 4.98 -6.58
CA PRO A 199 -11.13 5.26 -6.69
C PRO A 199 -11.97 4.06 -7.14
N PHE A 200 -11.44 3.23 -8.06
CA PHE A 200 -12.15 2.08 -8.58
C PHE A 200 -12.44 1.00 -7.51
N ILE A 201 -11.69 0.97 -6.40
CA ILE A 201 -11.97 0.06 -5.27
C ILE A 201 -13.34 0.40 -4.66
N ALA A 202 -13.60 1.67 -4.41
CA ALA A 202 -14.91 2.11 -3.91
C ALA A 202 -16.04 1.91 -4.95
N GLN A 203 -15.73 2.07 -6.24
CA GLN A 203 -16.70 2.02 -7.33
C GLN A 203 -17.10 0.58 -7.71
N PHE A 204 -16.14 -0.34 -7.80
CA PHE A 204 -16.35 -1.69 -8.33
C PHE A 204 -16.18 -2.82 -7.32
N PHE A 205 -15.48 -2.55 -6.20
CA PHE A 205 -15.24 -3.50 -5.11
C PHE A 205 -15.88 -3.05 -3.79
N GLY A 206 -16.98 -2.30 -3.89
CA GLY A 206 -17.69 -1.74 -2.74
C GLY A 206 -18.18 -2.81 -1.77
N ALA A 207 -18.64 -3.97 -2.26
CA ALA A 207 -19.09 -5.07 -1.40
C ALA A 207 -17.93 -5.64 -0.55
N GLN A 208 -16.76 -5.82 -1.14
CA GLN A 208 -15.55 -6.29 -0.45
C GLN A 208 -15.04 -5.27 0.58
N LEU A 209 -15.09 -3.99 0.20
CA LEU A 209 -14.75 -2.90 1.11
C LEU A 209 -15.72 -2.85 2.29
N ASP A 210 -17.02 -3.01 2.05
CA ASP A 210 -18.06 -3.02 3.09
C ASP A 210 -17.93 -4.18 4.05
N ALA A 211 -17.56 -5.36 3.56
CA ALA A 211 -17.29 -6.53 4.40
C ALA A 211 -16.05 -6.31 5.30
N THR A 212 -15.05 -5.59 4.81
CA THR A 212 -13.80 -5.32 5.54
C THR A 212 -13.91 -4.16 6.53
N LEU A 213 -14.65 -3.09 6.20
CA LEU A 213 -14.75 -1.86 6.99
C LEU A 213 -15.12 -2.06 8.48
N PRO A 214 -16.01 -3.00 8.87
CA PRO A 214 -16.29 -3.24 10.29
C PRO A 214 -15.07 -3.58 11.14
N HIS A 215 -14.03 -4.14 10.53
CA HIS A 215 -12.79 -4.52 11.19
C HIS A 215 -11.72 -3.42 11.19
N VAL A 216 -11.87 -2.39 10.37
CA VAL A 216 -10.85 -1.35 10.17
C VAL A 216 -10.82 -0.36 11.32
N ASP A 217 -9.67 -0.21 11.97
CA ASP A 217 -9.40 0.79 13.00
C ASP A 217 -8.90 2.11 12.44
N ILE A 218 -8.09 2.06 11.37
CA ILE A 218 -7.60 3.26 10.68
C ILE A 218 -7.78 3.06 9.18
N LEU A 219 -8.57 3.95 8.56
CA LEU A 219 -8.75 3.99 7.11
C LEU A 219 -7.95 5.14 6.53
N PHE A 220 -7.12 4.83 5.52
CA PHE A 220 -6.41 5.81 4.72
C PHE A 220 -7.05 5.96 3.34
N ALA A 221 -7.00 7.16 2.78
CA ALA A 221 -7.31 7.45 1.38
C ALA A 221 -6.72 8.81 0.98
N ASN A 222 -6.71 9.08 -0.33
CA ASN A 222 -6.55 10.44 -0.81
C ASN A 222 -7.91 11.09 -1.09
N GLU A 223 -7.91 12.36 -1.51
CA GLU A 223 -9.13 13.13 -1.78
C GLU A 223 -9.99 12.52 -2.90
N THR A 224 -9.39 11.94 -3.92
CA THR A 224 -10.12 11.33 -5.05
C THR A 224 -10.76 10.01 -4.65
N GLU A 225 -10.08 9.21 -3.85
CA GLU A 225 -10.59 7.97 -3.28
C GLU A 225 -11.72 8.25 -2.28
N ALA A 226 -11.56 9.28 -1.45
CA ALA A 226 -12.58 9.73 -0.51
C ALA A 226 -13.84 10.20 -1.24
N ALA A 227 -13.70 10.99 -2.31
CA ALA A 227 -14.81 11.42 -3.14
C ALA A 227 -15.53 10.23 -3.79
N ALA A 228 -14.79 9.29 -4.39
CA ALA A 228 -15.34 8.09 -4.99
C ALA A 228 -16.11 7.22 -3.98
N LEU A 229 -15.57 7.07 -2.76
CA LEU A 229 -16.29 6.39 -1.67
C LEU A 229 -17.58 7.12 -1.30
N GLY A 230 -17.51 8.45 -1.18
CA GLY A 230 -18.68 9.29 -0.88
C GLY A 230 -19.76 9.18 -1.94
N GLU A 231 -19.40 9.20 -3.22
CA GLU A 231 -20.33 8.99 -4.34
C GLU A 231 -20.95 7.58 -4.31
N ALA A 232 -20.13 6.53 -4.17
CA ALA A 232 -20.61 5.15 -4.12
C ALA A 232 -21.60 4.90 -2.96
N LYS A 233 -21.45 5.65 -1.86
CA LYS A 233 -22.33 5.57 -0.68
C LYS A 233 -23.51 6.58 -0.72
N GLY A 234 -23.60 7.43 -1.71
CA GLY A 234 -24.62 8.50 -1.77
C GLY A 234 -24.41 9.57 -0.68
N TRP A 235 -23.19 9.80 -0.24
CA TRP A 235 -22.85 10.78 0.81
C TRP A 235 -22.36 12.12 0.27
N GLY A 236 -22.18 12.24 -1.06
CA GLY A 236 -21.54 13.37 -1.71
C GLY A 236 -20.01 13.28 -1.69
N THR A 237 -19.33 14.31 -2.20
CA THR A 237 -17.88 14.34 -2.43
C THR A 237 -17.09 15.19 -1.44
N ASP A 238 -17.75 15.80 -0.44
CA ASP A 238 -17.04 16.57 0.60
C ASP A 238 -16.19 15.65 1.46
N VAL A 239 -14.88 15.80 1.33
CA VAL A 239 -13.87 14.90 1.94
C VAL A 239 -14.00 14.85 3.46
N ALA A 240 -14.29 16.00 4.11
CA ALA A 240 -14.43 16.06 5.57
C ALA A 240 -15.74 15.39 6.03
N ALA A 241 -16.84 15.59 5.31
CA ALA A 241 -18.10 14.92 5.61
C ALA A 241 -18.01 13.40 5.41
N VAL A 242 -17.36 12.95 4.33
CA VAL A 242 -17.12 11.52 4.09
C VAL A 242 -16.26 10.93 5.22
N ALA A 243 -15.19 11.62 5.63
CA ALA A 243 -14.34 11.15 6.72
C ALA A 243 -15.12 10.94 8.02
N LEU A 244 -15.98 11.88 8.40
CA LEU A 244 -16.84 11.76 9.60
C LEU A 244 -17.84 10.60 9.47
N LYS A 245 -18.47 10.43 8.31
CA LYS A 245 -19.41 9.33 8.07
C LYS A 245 -18.73 7.97 8.16
N VAL A 246 -17.54 7.82 7.58
CA VAL A 246 -16.75 6.59 7.70
C VAL A 246 -16.33 6.34 9.15
N ALA A 247 -15.86 7.37 9.86
CA ALA A 247 -15.44 7.23 11.26
C ALA A 247 -16.61 6.77 12.16
N ALA A 248 -17.85 7.14 11.81
CA ALA A 248 -19.07 6.78 12.54
C ALA A 248 -19.65 5.42 12.17
N LEU A 249 -19.16 4.74 11.13
CA LEU A 249 -19.67 3.40 10.75
C LEU A 249 -19.45 2.39 11.90
N PRO A 250 -20.37 1.41 12.05
CA PRO A 250 -20.24 0.35 13.03
C PRO A 250 -18.88 -0.38 12.92
N LYS A 251 -18.38 -0.86 14.04
CA LYS A 251 -17.16 -1.66 14.15
C LYS A 251 -17.44 -2.99 14.82
N ALA A 252 -16.70 -4.04 14.40
CA ALA A 252 -16.73 -5.35 15.02
C ALA A 252 -16.11 -5.34 16.44
N SER A 253 -15.16 -4.44 16.68
CA SER A 253 -14.51 -4.27 17.99
C SER A 253 -14.76 -2.86 18.54
N GLY A 254 -15.09 -2.77 19.83
CA GLY A 254 -15.20 -1.50 20.56
C GLY A 254 -13.91 -1.00 21.20
N LEU A 255 -12.78 -1.69 20.99
CA LEU A 255 -11.50 -1.39 21.67
C LEU A 255 -10.91 -0.04 21.25
N PHE A 256 -11.07 0.34 19.99
CA PHE A 256 -10.59 1.60 19.43
C PHE A 256 -11.71 2.30 18.67
N ALA A 257 -11.85 3.61 18.83
CA ALA A 257 -12.63 4.40 17.88
C ALA A 257 -11.94 4.40 16.51
N ARG A 258 -12.73 4.30 15.42
CA ARG A 258 -12.14 4.37 14.06
C ARG A 258 -11.59 5.76 13.81
N ALA A 259 -10.35 5.82 13.33
CA ALA A 259 -9.76 7.00 12.74
C ALA A 259 -9.79 6.92 11.22
N VAL A 260 -10.03 8.05 10.56
CA VAL A 260 -9.99 8.16 9.10
C VAL A 260 -8.98 9.23 8.73
N VAL A 261 -8.01 8.89 7.91
CA VAL A 261 -6.87 9.74 7.56
C VAL A 261 -6.90 9.96 6.05
N PHE A 262 -7.30 11.15 5.61
CA PHE A 262 -7.39 11.51 4.20
C PHE A 262 -6.34 12.55 3.83
N THR A 263 -5.43 12.18 2.93
CA THR A 263 -4.45 13.10 2.35
C THR A 263 -5.08 13.88 1.20
N GLN A 264 -4.55 15.07 0.93
CA GLN A 264 -5.04 15.96 -0.14
C GLN A 264 -3.88 16.66 -0.86
N GLY A 265 -2.88 15.89 -1.26
CA GLY A 265 -1.69 16.40 -1.93
C GLY A 265 -0.99 17.48 -1.10
N ALA A 266 -0.96 18.73 -1.61
CA ALA A 266 -0.37 19.87 -0.91
C ALA A 266 -1.31 20.51 0.13
N ASP A 267 -2.60 20.16 0.08
CA ASP A 267 -3.59 20.66 1.04
C ASP A 267 -3.54 19.88 2.36
N ALA A 268 -4.23 20.39 3.39
CA ALA A 268 -4.16 19.81 4.72
C ALA A 268 -4.67 18.35 4.75
N THR A 269 -3.90 17.46 5.35
CA THR A 269 -4.38 16.12 5.71
C THR A 269 -5.49 16.21 6.75
N LEU A 270 -6.58 15.49 6.53
CA LEU A 270 -7.72 15.41 7.44
C LEU A 270 -7.65 14.13 8.26
N VAL A 271 -7.82 14.26 9.58
CA VAL A 271 -7.98 13.11 10.48
C VAL A 271 -9.32 13.23 11.19
N ALA A 272 -10.28 12.38 10.82
CA ALA A 272 -11.55 12.29 11.52
C ALA A 272 -11.43 11.25 12.64
N TYR A 273 -11.60 11.70 13.88
CA TYR A 273 -11.52 10.86 15.07
C TYR A 273 -12.37 11.45 16.19
N GLY A 274 -13.10 10.61 16.94
CA GLY A 274 -13.93 11.06 18.06
C GLY A 274 -15.05 12.04 17.65
N GLY A 275 -15.56 11.96 16.41
CA GLY A 275 -16.61 12.84 15.91
C GLY A 275 -16.12 14.21 15.43
N VAL A 276 -14.82 14.45 15.40
CA VAL A 276 -14.20 15.73 14.99
C VAL A 276 -13.22 15.50 13.85
N VAL A 277 -13.12 16.47 12.93
CA VAL A 277 -12.10 16.50 11.89
C VAL A 277 -10.96 17.44 12.31
N HIS A 278 -9.78 16.87 12.46
CA HIS A 278 -8.54 17.61 12.70
C HIS A 278 -7.83 17.84 11.37
N LYS A 279 -7.31 19.05 11.17
CA LYS A 279 -6.59 19.45 9.96
C LYS A 279 -5.11 19.61 10.26
N TYR A 280 -4.27 18.97 9.45
CA TYR A 280 -2.82 18.99 9.56
C TYR A 280 -2.21 19.56 8.29
N ASN A 281 -1.69 20.77 8.38
CA ASN A 281 -1.09 21.44 7.22
C ASN A 281 0.13 20.66 6.73
N VAL A 282 0.20 20.44 5.42
CA VAL A 282 1.36 19.83 4.77
C VAL A 282 2.50 20.87 4.72
N PRO A 283 3.71 20.53 5.19
CA PRO A 283 4.85 21.43 5.07
C PRO A 283 5.15 21.71 3.60
N LYS A 284 5.30 22.97 3.23
CA LYS A 284 5.58 23.37 1.84
C LYS A 284 6.84 22.69 1.31
N LEU A 285 6.75 22.19 0.09
CA LEU A 285 7.87 21.71 -0.71
C LEU A 285 8.01 22.63 -1.93
N ASP A 286 9.26 22.95 -2.27
CA ASP A 286 9.56 23.68 -3.50
C ASP A 286 9.18 22.78 -4.70
N LYS A 287 8.34 23.30 -5.59
CA LYS A 287 7.92 22.58 -6.79
C LYS A 287 9.08 22.08 -7.64
N ALA A 288 10.18 22.81 -7.66
CA ALA A 288 11.39 22.43 -8.39
C ALA A 288 12.11 21.18 -7.81
N LYS A 289 11.73 20.76 -6.59
CA LYS A 289 12.28 19.57 -5.93
C LYS A 289 11.37 18.35 -6.06
N ILE A 290 10.18 18.51 -6.61
CA ILE A 290 9.27 17.40 -6.87
C ILE A 290 9.77 16.70 -8.12
N VAL A 291 10.20 15.45 -7.96
CA VAL A 291 10.70 14.62 -9.05
C VAL A 291 9.59 13.68 -9.52
N ASP A 292 8.85 13.08 -8.57
CA ASP A 292 7.79 12.13 -8.86
C ASP A 292 6.88 12.00 -7.63
N THR A 293 5.58 12.01 -7.85
CA THR A 293 4.58 11.87 -6.77
C THR A 293 4.10 10.43 -6.56
N ASN A 294 4.52 9.50 -7.41
CA ASN A 294 4.18 8.08 -7.25
C ASN A 294 4.75 7.54 -5.94
N GLY A 295 3.94 6.75 -5.24
CA GLY A 295 4.32 6.19 -3.95
C GLY A 295 4.27 7.17 -2.76
N ALA A 296 3.93 8.45 -2.98
CA ALA A 296 3.79 9.42 -1.87
C ALA A 296 2.74 8.98 -0.84
N GLY A 297 1.63 8.41 -1.29
CA GLY A 297 0.59 7.83 -0.44
C GLY A 297 1.10 6.65 0.38
N ASP A 298 1.82 5.73 -0.25
CA ASP A 298 2.44 4.58 0.42
C ASP A 298 3.46 5.03 1.45
N ALA A 299 4.27 6.03 1.10
CA ALA A 299 5.27 6.60 1.99
C ALA A 299 4.62 7.31 3.18
N PHE A 300 3.53 8.06 2.96
CA PHE A 300 2.77 8.67 4.05
C PHE A 300 2.28 7.61 5.03
N VAL A 301 1.67 6.54 4.55
CA VAL A 301 1.19 5.43 5.40
C VAL A 301 2.35 4.78 6.15
N GLY A 302 3.45 4.48 5.48
CA GLY A 302 4.64 3.89 6.12
C GLY A 302 5.20 4.76 7.25
N GLY A 303 5.32 6.07 6.99
CA GLY A 303 5.72 7.06 8.01
C GLY A 303 4.75 7.11 9.19
N PHE A 304 3.45 7.16 8.92
CA PHE A 304 2.39 7.15 9.93
C PHE A 304 2.46 5.90 10.81
N LEU A 305 2.50 4.72 10.20
CA LEU A 305 2.56 3.44 10.92
C LEU A 305 3.80 3.34 11.81
N SER A 306 4.94 3.91 11.39
CA SER A 306 6.17 3.89 12.16
C SER A 306 6.04 4.55 13.54
N ARG A 307 5.19 5.58 13.68
CA ARG A 307 4.92 6.26 14.94
C ARG A 307 3.77 5.63 15.71
N LEU A 308 2.75 5.17 14.98
CA LEU A 308 1.61 4.48 15.57
C LEU A 308 2.05 3.29 16.44
N ILE A 309 2.97 2.46 15.95
CA ILE A 309 3.46 1.28 16.69
C ILE A 309 4.32 1.62 17.90
N LEU A 310 4.88 2.83 17.94
CA LEU A 310 5.60 3.36 19.11
C LEU A 310 4.65 3.94 20.16
N GLY A 311 3.34 3.98 19.87
CA GLY A 311 2.30 4.51 20.76
C GLY A 311 2.22 6.03 20.77
N GLU A 312 2.77 6.70 19.75
CA GLU A 312 2.68 8.14 19.60
C GLU A 312 1.27 8.55 19.13
N ASP A 313 0.92 9.82 19.35
CA ASP A 313 -0.38 10.38 18.97
C ASP A 313 -0.51 10.62 17.46
N PHE A 314 -1.72 10.97 17.01
CA PHE A 314 -1.96 11.22 15.59
C PHE A 314 -1.20 12.43 15.04
N ASP A 315 -0.87 13.42 15.86
CA ASP A 315 -0.05 14.56 15.44
C ASP A 315 1.35 14.10 15.01
N ALA A 316 2.00 13.28 15.85
CA ALA A 316 3.30 12.69 15.53
C ALA A 316 3.21 11.73 14.33
N CYS A 317 2.16 10.91 14.26
CA CYS A 317 1.95 9.99 13.13
C CYS A 317 1.80 10.72 11.80
N VAL A 318 0.97 11.77 11.74
CA VAL A 318 0.76 12.57 10.51
C VAL A 318 2.04 13.31 10.11
N LYS A 319 2.76 13.92 11.07
CA LYS A 319 4.04 14.58 10.80
C LYS A 319 5.08 13.62 10.21
N ALA A 320 5.15 12.40 10.73
CA ALA A 320 6.03 11.37 10.19
C ALA A 320 5.59 10.91 8.79
N GLY A 321 4.28 10.79 8.54
CA GLY A 321 3.72 10.55 7.21
C GLY A 321 4.10 11.64 6.21
N HIS A 322 3.90 12.92 6.57
CA HIS A 322 4.32 14.05 5.74
C HIS A 322 5.83 14.05 5.47
N PHE A 323 6.64 13.74 6.48
CA PHE A 323 8.09 13.65 6.32
C PHE A 323 8.46 12.57 5.31
N ALA A 324 7.92 11.36 5.46
CA ALA A 324 8.22 10.24 4.58
C ALA A 324 7.75 10.52 3.14
N ALA A 325 6.53 11.01 2.94
CA ALA A 325 6.01 11.37 1.62
C ALA A 325 6.91 12.40 0.94
N ARG A 326 7.28 13.49 1.63
CA ARG A 326 8.15 14.54 1.09
C ARG A 326 9.59 14.10 0.79
N THR A 327 10.01 12.99 1.35
CA THR A 327 11.36 12.43 1.09
C THR A 327 11.36 11.56 -0.16
N ILE A 328 10.21 10.94 -0.49
CA ILE A 328 10.06 10.06 -1.66
C ILE A 328 9.77 10.85 -2.93
N ILE A 329 9.01 11.93 -2.84
CA ILE A 329 8.67 12.80 -3.99
C ILE A 329 9.77 13.80 -4.29
#